data_2b7ea9afc3720da16e14a64a03829b47
#
_entry.id   2b7ea9afc3720da16e14a64a03829b47
#
_cell.length_a   1.000
_cell.length_b   1.000
_cell.length_c   1.000
_cell.angle_alpha   90.00
_cell.angle_beta   90.00
_cell.angle_gamma   90.00
#
_symmetry.space_group_name_H-M   'P 1'
#
loop_
_entity.id
_entity.type
_entity.pdbx_description
1 polymer ?
#
loop_
_entity_poly.entity_id
_entity_poly.type
_entity_poly.pdbx_seq_one_letter_code
_entity_poly.pdbx_strand_id
1 'polypeptide(L)'
;MPDLTAPRPDLLRVSYDDYRALPAIANSDLSRLRDALDGKPPHSGSGALSFGTAFHTALLEPDDYLAGQPGLNDTLVWWLVEGVKLNSELNRLLAQGLTERSALFTEPTTDTLCKLRADLVVDLPGEPYTVIDFKTTLARDADHFRWQCSTYDYDRQAAFYTDALRADRFLLVGVQKVEPFGVFPLEVPADMLAEGRRKYMHLLRLLRAPATAPAYRAEAVRAAVERLGLGE
;
A
#
# COMPACT_ATOMS: atom_id res chain seq x y z
N MET A 1 -16.22 14.20 2.76
CA MET A 1 -15.39 14.47 1.58
C MET A 1 -14.12 15.12 2.07
N PRO A 2 -12.92 14.67 1.67
CA PRO A 2 -11.71 15.40 2.00
C PRO A 2 -11.81 16.83 1.46
N ASP A 3 -11.31 17.78 2.22
CA ASP A 3 -11.24 19.18 1.79
C ASP A 3 -10.21 19.29 0.64
N LEU A 4 -10.70 19.44 -0.57
CA LEU A 4 -9.85 19.51 -1.78
C LEU A 4 -9.04 20.82 -1.85
N THR A 5 -9.29 21.78 -0.96
CA THR A 5 -8.60 23.09 -0.94
C THR A 5 -7.36 23.11 -0.06
N ALA A 6 -7.22 22.16 0.88
CA ALA A 6 -6.04 22.07 1.72
C ALA A 6 -4.81 21.64 0.89
N PRO A 7 -3.55 22.01 1.21
CA PRO A 7 -2.36 21.60 0.47
C PRO A 7 -2.15 20.07 0.54
N ARG A 8 -1.54 19.48 -0.47
CA ARG A 8 -1.08 18.08 -0.42
C ARG A 8 -0.04 17.95 0.69
N PRO A 9 0.04 16.79 1.37
CA PRO A 9 1.10 16.58 2.36
C PRO A 9 2.47 16.55 1.68
N ASP A 10 3.49 16.94 2.41
CA ASP A 10 4.88 16.89 1.94
C ASP A 10 5.31 15.43 1.72
N LEU A 11 5.99 15.20 0.60
CA LEU A 11 6.58 13.92 0.26
C LEU A 11 8.02 13.86 0.82
N LEU A 12 8.23 13.02 1.81
CA LEU A 12 9.50 12.85 2.50
C LEU A 12 10.27 11.65 1.90
N ARG A 13 11.58 11.81 1.75
CA ARG A 13 12.48 10.70 1.50
C ARG A 13 13.14 10.32 2.82
N VAL A 14 12.65 9.24 3.43
CA VAL A 14 13.17 8.69 4.69
C VAL A 14 13.44 7.20 4.52
N SER A 15 14.32 6.64 5.33
CA SER A 15 14.56 5.19 5.33
C SER A 15 13.29 4.43 5.70
N TYR A 16 13.23 3.14 5.34
CA TYR A 16 12.10 2.29 5.76
C TYR A 16 11.99 2.20 7.28
N ASP A 17 13.10 2.11 7.99
CA ASP A 17 13.14 2.02 9.46
C ASP A 17 12.64 3.31 10.11
N ASP A 18 13.09 4.48 9.62
CA ASP A 18 12.58 5.77 10.09
C ASP A 18 11.07 5.91 9.83
N TYR A 19 10.61 5.52 8.62
CA TYR A 19 9.18 5.50 8.31
C TYR A 19 8.42 4.58 9.28
N ARG A 20 8.95 3.39 9.59
CA ARG A 20 8.30 2.47 10.53
C ARG A 20 8.25 3.01 11.95
N ALA A 21 9.27 3.76 12.37
CA ALA A 21 9.36 4.37 13.70
C ALA A 21 8.41 5.55 13.92
N LEU A 22 7.84 6.14 12.85
CA LEU A 22 6.88 7.26 12.98
C LEU A 22 5.64 6.82 13.79
N PRO A 23 5.22 7.59 14.81
CA PRO A 23 4.06 7.25 15.66
C PRO A 23 2.74 7.62 14.95
N ALA A 24 2.43 6.95 13.84
CA ALA A 24 1.26 7.20 13.01
C ALA A 24 0.75 5.88 12.40
N ILE A 25 -0.53 5.81 12.10
CA ILE A 25 -1.20 4.61 11.58
C ILE A 25 -0.94 4.45 10.08
N ALA A 26 -0.37 3.32 9.68
CA ALA A 26 -0.21 2.95 8.26
C ALA A 26 -1.34 2.03 7.79
N ASN A 27 -1.53 1.89 6.46
CA ASN A 27 -2.47 0.91 5.90
C ASN A 27 -2.13 -0.53 6.33
N SER A 28 -0.85 -0.87 6.50
CA SER A 28 -0.42 -2.19 7.01
C SER A 28 -0.84 -2.43 8.47
N ASP A 29 -0.96 -1.37 9.27
CA ASP A 29 -1.44 -1.47 10.65
C ASP A 29 -2.95 -1.77 10.67
N LEU A 30 -3.70 -1.18 9.74
CA LEU A 30 -5.11 -1.51 9.52
C LEU A 30 -5.30 -2.96 9.06
N SER A 31 -4.38 -3.51 8.25
CA SER A 31 -4.39 -4.93 7.88
C SER A 31 -4.22 -5.82 9.12
N ARG A 32 -3.24 -5.48 9.97
CA ARG A 32 -2.98 -6.22 11.23
C ARG A 32 -4.17 -6.14 12.18
N LEU A 33 -4.79 -4.96 12.30
CA LEU A 33 -5.99 -4.78 13.11
C LEU A 33 -7.14 -5.67 12.60
N ARG A 34 -7.43 -5.64 11.29
CA ARG A 34 -8.45 -6.50 10.68
C ARG A 34 -8.19 -7.98 10.98
N ASP A 35 -6.97 -8.44 10.71
CA ASP A 35 -6.60 -9.84 10.91
C ASP A 35 -6.70 -10.25 12.38
N ALA A 36 -6.36 -9.35 13.31
CA ALA A 36 -6.53 -9.58 14.73
C ALA A 36 -8.01 -9.67 15.14
N LEU A 37 -8.88 -8.83 14.57
CA LEU A 37 -10.34 -8.88 14.79
C LEU A 37 -10.96 -10.15 14.20
N ASP A 38 -10.44 -10.64 13.08
CA ASP A 38 -10.83 -11.90 12.45
C ASP A 38 -10.25 -13.14 13.17
N GLY A 39 -9.49 -12.97 14.26
CA GLY A 39 -8.86 -14.06 15.00
C GLY A 39 -7.70 -14.73 14.25
N LYS A 40 -7.17 -14.13 13.19
CA LYS A 40 -6.04 -14.67 12.45
C LYS A 40 -4.73 -14.50 13.25
N PRO A 41 -3.81 -15.46 13.17
CA PRO A 41 -2.50 -15.31 13.79
C PRO A 41 -1.71 -14.16 13.14
N PRO A 42 -0.80 -13.50 13.89
CA PRO A 42 0.11 -12.54 13.31
C PRO A 42 0.88 -13.16 12.14
N HIS A 43 1.02 -12.42 11.04
CA HIS A 43 1.82 -12.87 9.92
C HIS A 43 3.29 -13.04 10.35
N SER A 44 3.77 -14.26 10.43
CA SER A 44 5.20 -14.55 10.45
C SER A 44 5.75 -14.23 9.04
N GLY A 45 6.83 -13.45 8.97
CA GLY A 45 7.46 -13.09 7.69
C GLY A 45 7.59 -14.32 6.79
N SER A 46 6.98 -14.30 5.62
CA SER A 46 7.00 -15.40 4.66
C SER A 46 8.01 -15.11 3.54
N GLY A 47 8.54 -16.15 2.89
CA GLY A 47 9.39 -15.97 1.71
C GLY A 47 8.73 -15.15 0.58
N ALA A 48 7.38 -15.08 0.56
CA ALA A 48 6.64 -14.20 -0.37
C ALA A 48 6.80 -12.72 -0.03
N LEU A 49 6.89 -12.35 1.25
CA LEU A 49 7.15 -10.98 1.70
C LEU A 49 8.58 -10.56 1.35
N SER A 50 9.58 -11.42 1.60
CA SER A 50 10.98 -11.12 1.26
C SER A 50 11.18 -11.00 -0.25
N PHE A 51 10.52 -11.84 -1.06
CA PHE A 51 10.55 -11.71 -2.52
C PHE A 51 9.89 -10.40 -2.99
N GLY A 52 8.73 -10.03 -2.43
CA GLY A 52 8.06 -8.76 -2.73
C GLY A 52 8.95 -7.57 -2.41
N THR A 53 9.57 -7.55 -1.23
CA THR A 53 10.53 -6.50 -0.84
C THR A 53 11.71 -6.42 -1.80
N ALA A 54 12.32 -7.54 -2.16
CA ALA A 54 13.44 -7.59 -3.10
C ALA A 54 13.05 -7.05 -4.48
N PHE A 55 11.85 -7.40 -4.98
CA PHE A 55 11.34 -6.88 -6.23
C PHE A 55 11.14 -5.34 -6.17
N HIS A 56 10.53 -4.82 -5.09
CA HIS A 56 10.35 -3.38 -4.89
C HIS A 56 11.69 -2.65 -4.86
N THR A 57 12.67 -3.14 -4.08
CA THR A 57 14.02 -2.55 -4.03
C THR A 57 14.67 -2.56 -5.42
N ALA A 58 14.64 -3.69 -6.14
CA ALA A 58 15.25 -3.79 -7.47
C ALA A 58 14.58 -2.86 -8.50
N LEU A 59 13.27 -2.63 -8.38
CA LEU A 59 12.52 -1.77 -9.31
C LEU A 59 12.65 -0.28 -8.97
N LEU A 60 12.56 0.08 -7.69
CA LEU A 60 12.34 1.45 -7.21
C LEU A 60 13.59 2.10 -6.61
N GLU A 61 14.49 1.30 -6.07
CA GLU A 61 15.76 1.70 -5.43
C GLU A 61 16.90 0.75 -5.88
N PRO A 62 17.17 0.63 -7.20
CA PRO A 62 18.07 -0.40 -7.75
C PRO A 62 19.50 -0.33 -7.19
N ASP A 63 19.97 0.84 -6.77
CA ASP A 63 21.29 1.02 -6.15
C ASP A 63 21.38 0.37 -4.75
N ASP A 64 20.23 0.16 -4.08
CA ASP A 64 20.13 -0.46 -2.77
C ASP A 64 19.86 -1.98 -2.85
N TYR A 65 19.69 -2.53 -4.06
CA TYR A 65 19.42 -3.94 -4.24
C TYR A 65 20.66 -4.81 -4.00
N LEU A 66 20.54 -5.71 -3.04
CA LEU A 66 21.60 -6.68 -2.69
C LEU A 66 21.26 -8.06 -3.29
N ALA A 67 21.98 -8.44 -4.33
CA ALA A 67 21.85 -9.77 -4.94
C ALA A 67 22.50 -10.87 -4.07
N GLY A 68 22.13 -12.13 -4.31
CA GLY A 68 22.71 -13.29 -3.65
C GLY A 68 22.17 -13.56 -2.25
N GLN A 69 21.05 -12.99 -1.86
CA GLN A 69 20.42 -13.29 -0.58
C GLN A 69 19.92 -14.74 -0.53
N PRO A 70 20.16 -15.47 0.59
CA PRO A 70 19.72 -16.86 0.70
C PRO A 70 18.21 -17.03 0.48
N GLY A 71 17.84 -17.96 -0.41
CA GLY A 71 16.44 -18.26 -0.73
C GLY A 71 15.76 -17.27 -1.67
N LEU A 72 16.46 -16.26 -2.18
CA LEU A 72 15.96 -15.32 -3.17
C LEU A 72 16.39 -15.75 -4.59
N ASN A 73 15.45 -15.73 -5.52
CA ASN A 73 15.73 -15.95 -6.94
C ASN A 73 15.95 -14.61 -7.65
N ASP A 74 17.19 -14.11 -7.66
CA ASP A 74 17.57 -12.85 -8.29
C ASP A 74 17.22 -12.80 -9.78
N THR A 75 17.40 -13.92 -10.49
CA THR A 75 17.06 -13.99 -11.91
C THR A 75 15.58 -13.69 -12.13
N LEU A 76 14.71 -14.27 -11.31
CA LEU A 76 13.27 -13.99 -11.38
C LEU A 76 12.98 -12.53 -11.04
N VAL A 77 13.61 -11.98 -10.00
CA VAL A 77 13.45 -10.56 -9.62
C VAL A 77 13.74 -9.66 -10.82
N TRP A 78 14.88 -9.85 -11.48
CA TRP A 78 15.27 -9.05 -12.63
C TRP A 78 14.37 -9.25 -13.85
N TRP A 79 13.89 -10.46 -14.10
CA TRP A 79 12.89 -10.68 -15.16
C TRP A 79 11.61 -9.90 -14.92
N LEU A 80 11.14 -9.85 -13.69
CA LEU A 80 9.94 -9.07 -13.35
C LEU A 80 10.18 -7.57 -13.48
N VAL A 81 11.35 -7.07 -13.07
CA VAL A 81 11.74 -5.65 -13.24
C VAL A 81 11.75 -5.30 -14.72
N GLU A 82 12.39 -6.11 -15.55
CA GLU A 82 12.42 -5.89 -17.01
C GLU A 82 11.03 -6.00 -17.64
N GLY A 83 10.19 -6.93 -17.18
CA GLY A 83 8.80 -7.03 -17.60
C GLY A 83 8.01 -5.74 -17.37
N VAL A 84 8.21 -5.08 -16.22
CA VAL A 84 7.60 -3.77 -15.95
C VAL A 84 8.15 -2.70 -16.89
N LYS A 85 9.47 -2.65 -17.12
CA LYS A 85 10.12 -1.66 -17.99
C LYS A 85 9.77 -1.84 -19.47
N LEU A 86 9.40 -3.03 -19.91
CA LEU A 86 8.92 -3.26 -21.28
C LEU A 86 7.55 -2.61 -21.55
N ASN A 87 6.77 -2.32 -20.50
CA ASN A 87 5.59 -1.50 -20.64
C ASN A 87 6.00 -0.02 -20.78
N SER A 88 5.80 0.57 -21.95
CA SER A 88 6.30 1.91 -22.27
C SER A 88 5.73 3.01 -21.35
N GLU A 89 4.47 2.92 -20.94
CA GLU A 89 3.86 3.87 -20.01
C GLU A 89 4.50 3.74 -18.62
N LEU A 90 4.57 2.52 -18.07
CA LEU A 90 5.16 2.29 -16.75
C LEU A 90 6.64 2.70 -16.72
N ASN A 91 7.39 2.40 -17.77
CA ASN A 91 8.79 2.81 -17.87
C ASN A 91 8.95 4.33 -17.89
N ARG A 92 8.09 5.03 -18.63
CA ARG A 92 8.06 6.51 -18.65
C ARG A 92 7.75 7.08 -17.26
N LEU A 93 6.74 6.53 -16.58
CA LEU A 93 6.33 6.97 -15.25
C LEU A 93 7.42 6.70 -14.21
N LEU A 94 8.09 5.55 -14.27
CA LEU A 94 9.24 5.22 -13.42
C LEU A 94 10.38 6.20 -13.59
N ALA A 95 10.70 6.58 -14.84
CA ALA A 95 11.81 7.50 -15.13
C ALA A 95 11.55 8.95 -14.68
N GLN A 96 10.29 9.33 -14.49
CA GLN A 96 9.90 10.72 -14.20
C GLN A 96 9.30 10.90 -12.81
N GLY A 97 8.99 9.82 -12.12
CA GLY A 97 8.35 9.84 -10.80
C GLY A 97 9.35 9.84 -9.65
N LEU A 98 8.78 10.02 -8.46
CA LEU A 98 9.49 9.96 -7.18
C LEU A 98 9.20 8.61 -6.53
N THR A 99 10.22 7.78 -6.38
CA THR A 99 10.09 6.46 -5.77
C THR A 99 10.15 6.52 -4.25
N GLU A 100 9.46 5.59 -3.58
CA GLU A 100 9.52 5.32 -2.14
C GLU A 100 9.32 6.58 -1.28
N ARG A 101 8.24 7.32 -1.55
CA ARG A 101 7.92 8.55 -0.84
C ARG A 101 6.97 8.32 0.32
N SER A 102 7.36 8.84 1.48
CA SER A 102 6.54 8.81 2.69
C SER A 102 5.81 10.12 2.89
N ALA A 103 4.62 10.05 3.49
CA ALA A 103 3.88 11.23 3.91
C ALA A 103 3.18 10.98 5.25
N LEU A 104 3.02 12.06 6.02
CA LEU A 104 2.18 12.12 7.21
C LEU A 104 0.96 12.96 6.90
N PHE A 105 -0.20 12.53 7.39
CA PHE A 105 -1.45 13.27 7.25
C PHE A 105 -2.40 12.94 8.41
N THR A 106 -3.29 13.85 8.72
CA THR A 106 -4.39 13.58 9.67
C THR A 106 -5.64 13.23 8.88
N GLU A 107 -6.25 12.06 9.16
CA GLU A 107 -7.54 11.72 8.58
C GLU A 107 -8.62 12.56 9.27
N PRO A 108 -9.32 13.46 8.52
CA PRO A 108 -10.09 14.55 9.14
C PRO A 108 -11.35 14.08 9.87
N THR A 109 -11.92 12.92 9.51
CA THR A 109 -13.16 12.43 10.14
C THR A 109 -12.89 11.79 11.51
N THR A 110 -11.75 11.12 11.66
CA THR A 110 -11.38 10.40 12.88
C THR A 110 -10.31 11.12 13.70
N ASP A 111 -9.78 12.21 13.18
CA ASP A 111 -8.64 12.94 13.75
C ASP A 111 -7.46 12.00 14.06
N THR A 112 -7.22 11.06 13.18
CA THR A 112 -6.16 10.06 13.35
C THR A 112 -4.94 10.47 12.54
N LEU A 113 -3.78 10.58 13.22
CA LEU A 113 -2.50 10.76 12.53
C LEU A 113 -2.14 9.48 11.78
N CYS A 114 -1.99 9.60 10.49
CA CYS A 114 -1.73 8.51 9.56
C CYS A 114 -0.42 8.72 8.81
N LYS A 115 0.13 7.63 8.31
CA LYS A 115 1.32 7.64 7.46
C LYS A 115 1.15 6.72 6.28
N LEU A 116 1.81 7.05 5.20
CA LEU A 116 1.94 6.19 4.02
C LEU A 116 3.37 6.20 3.47
N ARG A 117 3.70 5.19 2.68
CA ARG A 117 4.88 5.15 1.84
C ARG A 117 4.42 4.66 0.47
N ALA A 118 4.43 5.56 -0.51
CA ALA A 118 4.01 5.27 -1.87
C ALA A 118 5.21 4.74 -2.68
N ASP A 119 5.00 3.67 -3.42
CA ASP A 119 6.02 3.06 -4.27
C ASP A 119 6.51 4.05 -5.32
N LEU A 120 5.57 4.71 -6.01
CA LEU A 120 5.89 5.72 -7.03
C LEU A 120 4.82 6.81 -7.05
N VAL A 121 5.26 8.06 -7.06
CA VAL A 121 4.41 9.24 -7.20
C VAL A 121 4.87 10.05 -8.41
N VAL A 122 3.94 10.39 -9.29
CA VAL A 122 4.21 11.12 -10.54
C VAL A 122 3.38 12.40 -10.55
N ASP A 123 4.07 13.54 -10.61
CA ASP A 123 3.48 14.89 -10.68
C ASP A 123 4.09 15.63 -11.88
N LEU A 124 3.44 15.55 -13.03
CA LEU A 124 3.95 16.12 -14.27
C LEU A 124 2.98 17.22 -14.77
N PRO A 125 3.50 18.34 -15.28
CA PRO A 125 2.67 19.43 -15.79
C PRO A 125 1.69 18.95 -16.87
N GLY A 126 0.40 19.17 -16.65
CA GLY A 126 -0.65 18.82 -17.60
C GLY A 126 -1.08 17.35 -17.58
N GLU A 127 -0.52 16.52 -16.70
CA GLU A 127 -0.93 15.13 -16.47
C GLU A 127 -1.63 14.97 -15.12
N PRO A 128 -2.47 13.93 -14.95
CA PRO A 128 -3.05 13.61 -13.65
C PRO A 128 -1.97 13.28 -12.61
N TYR A 129 -2.09 13.84 -11.41
CA TYR A 129 -1.25 13.45 -10.28
C TYR A 129 -1.48 11.98 -9.95
N THR A 130 -0.50 11.15 -10.26
CA THR A 130 -0.64 9.69 -10.26
C THR A 130 0.15 9.04 -9.14
N VAL A 131 -0.49 8.15 -8.41
CA VAL A 131 0.17 7.25 -7.46
C VAL A 131 0.14 5.83 -8.02
N ILE A 132 1.24 5.12 -7.92
CA ILE A 132 1.38 3.76 -8.43
C ILE A 132 1.87 2.87 -7.30
N ASP A 133 1.28 1.69 -7.20
CA ASP A 133 1.66 0.66 -6.24
C ASP A 133 1.84 -0.68 -6.97
N PHE A 134 3.00 -1.28 -6.80
CA PHE A 134 3.35 -2.52 -7.46
C PHE A 134 3.07 -3.73 -6.57
N LYS A 135 2.52 -4.78 -7.13
CA LYS A 135 2.20 -6.02 -6.40
C LYS A 135 2.72 -7.24 -7.16
N THR A 136 3.65 -7.97 -6.55
CA THR A 136 3.97 -9.30 -7.09
C THR A 136 2.81 -10.26 -6.86
N THR A 137 2.40 -10.99 -7.90
CA THR A 137 1.17 -11.79 -7.85
C THR A 137 1.32 -13.16 -8.52
N LEU A 138 0.41 -14.08 -8.19
CA LEU A 138 0.15 -15.33 -8.89
C LEU A 138 -1.13 -15.27 -9.73
N ALA A 139 -1.69 -14.07 -9.93
CA ALA A 139 -2.86 -13.91 -10.80
C ALA A 139 -2.52 -14.40 -12.22
N ARG A 140 -3.43 -15.17 -12.80
CA ARG A 140 -3.24 -15.76 -14.15
C ARG A 140 -3.50 -14.75 -15.28
N ASP A 141 -4.29 -13.70 -14.99
CA ASP A 141 -4.71 -12.67 -15.95
C ASP A 141 -5.13 -11.39 -15.20
N ALA A 142 -5.46 -10.34 -15.93
CA ALA A 142 -5.87 -9.04 -15.38
C ALA A 142 -7.17 -9.11 -14.57
N ASP A 143 -8.13 -9.93 -14.96
CA ASP A 143 -9.41 -10.08 -14.24
C ASP A 143 -9.19 -10.77 -12.90
N HIS A 144 -8.35 -11.80 -12.86
CA HIS A 144 -7.96 -12.46 -11.63
C HIS A 144 -7.17 -11.50 -10.72
N PHE A 145 -6.27 -10.68 -11.27
CA PHE A 145 -5.59 -9.64 -10.49
C PHE A 145 -6.57 -8.63 -9.91
N ARG A 146 -7.53 -8.15 -10.72
CA ARG A 146 -8.59 -7.25 -10.24
C ARG A 146 -9.38 -7.86 -9.08
N TRP A 147 -9.75 -9.13 -9.17
CA TRP A 147 -10.41 -9.85 -8.08
C TRP A 147 -9.53 -9.91 -6.83
N GLN A 148 -8.23 -10.20 -6.98
CA GLN A 148 -7.26 -10.19 -5.87
C GLN A 148 -7.16 -8.84 -5.18
N CYS A 149 -7.28 -7.73 -5.93
CA CYS A 149 -7.21 -6.39 -5.35
C CYS A 149 -8.28 -6.15 -4.27
N SER A 150 -9.49 -6.65 -4.46
CA SER A 150 -10.54 -6.58 -3.45
C SER A 150 -10.34 -7.61 -2.32
N THR A 151 -9.83 -8.80 -2.65
CA THR A 151 -9.63 -9.90 -1.70
C THR A 151 -8.50 -9.61 -0.70
N TYR A 152 -7.42 -8.97 -1.17
CA TYR A 152 -6.26 -8.63 -0.34
C TYR A 152 -6.27 -7.19 0.17
N ASP A 153 -7.40 -6.48 0.04
CA ASP A 153 -7.56 -5.09 0.46
C ASP A 153 -6.58 -4.11 -0.21
N TYR A 154 -6.17 -4.37 -1.46
CA TYR A 154 -5.41 -3.38 -2.22
C TYR A 154 -6.28 -2.19 -2.62
N ASP A 155 -7.59 -2.38 -2.77
CA ASP A 155 -8.60 -1.33 -2.90
C ASP A 155 -8.60 -0.39 -1.68
N ARG A 156 -8.46 -0.93 -0.47
CA ARG A 156 -8.33 -0.15 0.76
C ARG A 156 -7.05 0.69 0.75
N GLN A 157 -5.92 0.10 0.37
CA GLN A 157 -4.65 0.84 0.24
C GLN A 157 -4.77 1.94 -0.80
N ALA A 158 -5.33 1.64 -1.97
CA ALA A 158 -5.52 2.60 -3.04
C ALA A 158 -6.36 3.80 -2.58
N ALA A 159 -7.49 3.54 -1.91
CA ALA A 159 -8.35 4.60 -1.38
C ALA A 159 -7.65 5.45 -0.30
N PHE A 160 -6.95 4.79 0.64
CA PHE A 160 -6.22 5.46 1.71
C PHE A 160 -5.13 6.39 1.16
N TYR A 161 -4.38 5.95 0.14
CA TYR A 161 -3.33 6.74 -0.48
C TYR A 161 -3.89 7.84 -1.39
N THR A 162 -4.94 7.54 -2.17
CA THR A 162 -5.63 8.52 -3.00
C THR A 162 -6.16 9.68 -2.19
N ASP A 163 -6.84 9.39 -1.06
CA ASP A 163 -7.42 10.43 -0.20
C ASP A 163 -6.33 11.24 0.51
N ALA A 164 -5.28 10.58 1.01
CA ALA A 164 -4.15 11.24 1.67
C ALA A 164 -3.38 12.18 0.75
N LEU A 165 -3.01 11.70 -0.43
CA LEU A 165 -2.20 12.44 -1.41
C LEU A 165 -3.04 13.30 -2.35
N ARG A 166 -4.37 13.16 -2.32
CA ARG A 166 -5.29 13.77 -3.31
C ARG A 166 -4.88 13.46 -4.73
N ALA A 167 -4.61 12.19 -4.94
CA ALA A 167 -4.25 11.72 -6.26
C ALA A 167 -5.44 11.77 -7.21
N ASP A 168 -5.20 12.24 -8.43
CA ASP A 168 -6.20 12.23 -9.51
C ASP A 168 -6.35 10.83 -10.08
N ARG A 169 -5.29 10.02 -10.02
CA ARG A 169 -5.19 8.67 -10.59
C ARG A 169 -4.44 7.75 -9.65
N PHE A 170 -4.93 6.53 -9.47
CA PHE A 170 -4.21 5.47 -8.76
C PHE A 170 -4.07 4.24 -9.65
N LEU A 171 -2.85 3.73 -9.81
CA LEU A 171 -2.56 2.50 -10.53
C LEU A 171 -2.12 1.41 -9.56
N LEU A 172 -2.81 0.28 -9.59
CA LEU A 172 -2.31 -0.99 -9.06
C LEU A 172 -1.65 -1.77 -10.20
N VAL A 173 -0.41 -2.15 -10.05
CA VAL A 173 0.32 -2.88 -11.08
C VAL A 173 0.63 -4.28 -10.58
N GLY A 174 -0.13 -5.27 -11.06
CA GLY A 174 0.14 -6.68 -10.82
C GLY A 174 1.30 -7.18 -11.66
N VAL A 175 2.33 -7.76 -11.04
CA VAL A 175 3.49 -8.32 -11.72
C VAL A 175 3.54 -9.82 -11.43
N GLN A 176 3.27 -10.63 -12.44
CA GLN A 176 3.08 -12.07 -12.32
C GLN A 176 4.41 -12.79 -12.11
N LYS A 177 4.52 -13.57 -11.02
CA LYS A 177 5.74 -14.32 -10.64
C LYS A 177 5.93 -15.67 -11.35
N VAL A 178 4.99 -16.05 -12.18
CA VAL A 178 5.00 -17.32 -12.93
C VAL A 178 4.75 -17.06 -14.40
N GLU A 179 5.14 -17.97 -15.27
CA GLU A 179 4.88 -17.85 -16.71
C GLU A 179 3.39 -17.59 -16.98
N PRO A 180 3.06 -16.68 -17.91
CA PRO A 180 3.94 -15.97 -18.86
C PRO A 180 4.54 -14.64 -18.33
N PHE A 181 4.67 -14.44 -17.02
CA PHE A 181 5.25 -13.24 -16.37
C PHE A 181 4.55 -11.94 -16.78
N GLY A 182 3.22 -11.97 -16.84
CA GLY A 182 2.40 -10.84 -17.26
C GLY A 182 2.50 -9.64 -16.32
N VAL A 183 2.32 -8.45 -16.89
CA VAL A 183 2.19 -7.19 -16.13
C VAL A 183 0.78 -6.67 -16.36
N PHE A 184 0.05 -6.42 -15.26
CA PHE A 184 -1.38 -6.08 -15.25
C PHE A 184 -1.60 -4.69 -14.64
N PRO A 185 -1.43 -3.59 -15.39
CA PRO A 185 -1.79 -2.27 -14.90
C PRO A 185 -3.32 -2.17 -14.75
N LEU A 186 -3.76 -1.79 -13.57
CA LEU A 186 -5.16 -1.54 -13.25
C LEU A 186 -5.31 -0.11 -12.75
N GLU A 187 -5.91 0.75 -13.54
CA GLU A 187 -6.40 2.03 -13.01
C GLU A 187 -7.58 1.75 -12.08
N VAL A 188 -7.43 2.16 -10.81
CA VAL A 188 -8.41 1.85 -9.78
C VAL A 188 -9.66 2.67 -9.99
N PRO A 189 -10.80 2.06 -10.33
CA PRO A 189 -12.01 2.81 -10.64
C PRO A 189 -12.69 3.36 -9.37
N ALA A 190 -13.57 4.33 -9.56
CA ALA A 190 -14.21 5.07 -8.48
C ALA A 190 -15.04 4.19 -7.51
N ASP A 191 -15.66 3.13 -8.00
CA ASP A 191 -16.42 2.17 -7.20
C ASP A 191 -15.48 1.35 -6.27
N MET A 192 -14.33 0.94 -6.79
CA MET A 192 -13.30 0.24 -6.00
C MET A 192 -12.69 1.18 -4.95
N LEU A 193 -12.42 2.45 -5.29
CA LEU A 193 -11.98 3.46 -4.31
C LEU A 193 -13.04 3.71 -3.23
N ALA A 194 -14.33 3.76 -3.61
CA ALA A 194 -15.42 3.93 -2.65
C ALA A 194 -15.50 2.77 -1.64
N GLU A 195 -15.36 1.54 -2.12
CA GLU A 195 -15.31 0.36 -1.25
C GLU A 195 -14.07 0.36 -0.36
N GLY A 196 -12.89 0.65 -0.92
CA GLY A 196 -11.66 0.77 -0.15
C GLY A 196 -11.75 1.85 0.94
N ARG A 197 -12.38 3.00 0.63
CA ARG A 197 -12.64 4.08 1.59
C ARG A 197 -13.54 3.61 2.72
N ARG A 198 -14.60 2.87 2.42
CA ARG A 198 -15.48 2.28 3.44
C ARG A 198 -14.69 1.36 4.38
N LYS A 199 -13.78 0.54 3.84
CA LYS A 199 -12.95 -0.39 4.62
C LYS A 199 -11.98 0.34 5.56
N TYR A 200 -11.18 1.30 5.08
CA TYR A 200 -10.21 1.97 5.95
C TYR A 200 -10.89 2.85 6.99
N MET A 201 -11.95 3.57 6.61
CA MET A 201 -12.72 4.39 7.54
C MET A 201 -13.37 3.57 8.66
N HIS A 202 -13.86 2.36 8.35
CA HIS A 202 -14.38 1.45 9.37
C HIS A 202 -13.30 1.10 10.40
N LEU A 203 -12.10 0.73 9.94
CA LEU A 203 -11.00 0.34 10.83
C LEU A 203 -10.48 1.52 11.67
N LEU A 204 -10.34 2.72 11.08
CA LEU A 204 -9.95 3.91 11.81
C LEU A 204 -10.98 4.29 12.89
N ARG A 205 -12.28 4.19 12.59
CA ARG A 205 -13.33 4.41 13.59
C ARG A 205 -13.29 3.40 14.73
N LEU A 206 -12.93 2.15 14.46
CA LEU A 206 -12.75 1.15 15.51
C LEU A 206 -11.58 1.52 16.44
N LEU A 207 -10.46 2.01 15.90
CA LEU A 207 -9.33 2.49 16.71
C LEU A 207 -9.72 3.66 17.64
N ARG A 208 -10.65 4.51 17.20
CA ARG A 208 -11.15 5.68 17.94
C ARG A 208 -12.46 5.40 18.67
N ALA A 209 -12.96 4.16 18.66
CA ALA A 209 -14.24 3.83 19.29
C ALA A 209 -14.23 4.24 20.76
N PRO A 210 -15.18 5.08 21.22
CA PRO A 210 -15.26 5.48 22.61
C PRO A 210 -15.55 4.25 23.49
N ALA A 211 -15.20 4.33 24.77
CA ALA A 211 -15.45 3.27 25.75
C ALA A 211 -16.94 2.87 25.89
N THR A 212 -17.84 3.60 25.25
CA THR A 212 -19.30 3.34 25.16
C THR A 212 -19.70 2.36 24.05
N ALA A 213 -18.76 1.92 23.18
CA ALA A 213 -19.04 0.84 22.22
C ALA A 213 -19.45 -0.44 22.96
N PRO A 214 -20.31 -1.31 22.36
CA PRO A 214 -20.70 -2.57 23.00
C PRO A 214 -19.50 -3.30 23.57
N ALA A 215 -19.54 -3.70 24.83
CA ALA A 215 -18.39 -4.17 25.61
C ALA A 215 -17.54 -5.21 24.89
N TYR A 216 -18.18 -6.16 24.19
CA TYR A 216 -17.48 -7.22 23.43
C TYR A 216 -16.65 -6.67 22.25
N ARG A 217 -17.09 -5.58 21.59
CA ARG A 217 -16.34 -4.93 20.51
C ARG A 217 -15.20 -4.09 21.05
N ALA A 218 -15.46 -3.33 22.12
CA ALA A 218 -14.44 -2.50 22.75
C ALA A 218 -13.31 -3.34 23.35
N GLU A 219 -13.62 -4.52 23.90
CA GLU A 219 -12.64 -5.43 24.46
C GLU A 219 -11.79 -6.10 23.34
N ALA A 220 -12.41 -6.58 22.27
CA ALA A 220 -11.72 -7.16 21.14
C ALA A 220 -10.78 -6.15 20.44
N VAL A 221 -11.23 -4.89 20.28
CA VAL A 221 -10.40 -3.82 19.72
C VAL A 221 -9.26 -3.48 20.65
N ARG A 222 -9.48 -3.31 21.96
CA ARG A 222 -8.43 -3.05 22.95
C ARG A 222 -7.38 -4.15 22.94
N ALA A 223 -7.79 -5.40 23.01
CA ALA A 223 -6.87 -6.54 22.96
C ALA A 223 -6.07 -6.60 21.64
N ALA A 224 -6.68 -6.23 20.52
CA ALA A 224 -6.00 -6.13 19.24
C ALA A 224 -5.01 -4.96 19.21
N VAL A 225 -5.39 -3.78 19.71
CA VAL A 225 -4.55 -2.57 19.78
C VAL A 225 -3.34 -2.81 20.69
N GLU A 226 -3.54 -3.36 21.89
CA GLU A 226 -2.45 -3.71 22.81
C GLU A 226 -1.49 -4.73 22.21
N ARG A 227 -2.01 -5.82 21.63
CA ARG A 227 -1.20 -6.86 21.00
C ARG A 227 -0.36 -6.35 19.83
N LEU A 228 -0.82 -5.32 19.15
CA LEU A 228 -0.16 -4.74 17.98
C LEU A 228 0.71 -3.52 18.32
N GLY A 229 0.68 -3.04 19.56
CA GLY A 229 1.41 -1.82 19.96
C GLY A 229 0.93 -0.58 19.21
N LEU A 230 -0.37 -0.50 18.88
CA LEU A 230 -0.98 0.63 18.18
C LEU A 230 -1.63 1.66 19.14
N GLY A 231 -1.52 1.46 20.44
CA GLY A 231 -2.04 2.33 21.49
C GLY A 231 -0.98 3.29 22.00
N GLU A 232 -1.31 4.59 21.96
CA GLU A 232 -0.62 5.85 22.29
C GLU A 232 0.19 6.49 21.18
#